data_55295e8846fb2d907f34d9a3f511495d
#
_entry.id   55295e8846fb2d907f34d9a3f511495d
#
_cell.length_a   1.000
_cell.length_b   1.000
_cell.length_c   1.000
_cell.angle_alpha   90.00
_cell.angle_beta   90.00
_cell.angle_gamma   90.00
#
_symmetry.space_group_name_H-M   'P 1'
#
loop_
_entity.id
_entity.type
_entity.pdbx_description
1 polymer ?
#
loop_
_entity_poly.entity_id
_entity_poly.type
_entity_poly.pdbx_seq_one_letter_code
_entity_poly.pdbx_strand_id
1 'polypeptide(L)'
;MADAATEAKPKPARRARRGAAAETEKVARRYFSAAAERDVEGMVSCWRAGGVDRMVGRAALLAPEGVRGYFIELFAAMPDFRMEVAELIAEGDRAVVRWTATATFAGPGTIDGVQPTGSRVEFEGIDVLRVEGDEIVHNDAFVDETTVSRQLGLLPAEGSSTQLRITAAFNTRTRIARRIADRPEEIAEGVWIVRGGFPRKAFNVYFVRDGDGVVMYDAGVKQMTNAVALAGARLGGITRVVLSHSHVDHRGGAAGLRGLGVHVHEDEAADAQGDGGQHYADLAKVGIPARWLYPSLRRSWDGGPVEVAGTLREGDDVAGFEVIHLPGHAPGLIALWRAADRLALVSDAFYTADVERFVAGPPRVPPAGFNQDTKQARASVRKLAALEPAAAWPGHADPLTGDVRGQLEQAADTT
;
A
#
# COMPACT_ATOMS: atom_id res chain seq x y z
N MET A 1 4.08 49.37 -59.00
CA MET A 1 4.57 47.97 -58.70
C MET A 1 3.77 47.44 -57.54
N ALA A 2 2.79 46.63 -57.85
CA ALA A 2 1.91 46.04 -56.81
C ALA A 2 2.48 44.68 -56.40
N ASP A 3 2.78 44.53 -55.11
CA ASP A 3 3.28 43.33 -54.51
C ASP A 3 2.08 42.40 -54.26
N ALA A 4 2.05 41.27 -54.97
CA ALA A 4 1.01 40.28 -54.86
C ALA A 4 1.35 39.33 -53.65
N ALA A 5 0.64 39.53 -52.56
CA ALA A 5 0.66 38.60 -51.42
C ALA A 5 0.11 37.25 -51.87
N THR A 6 0.99 36.27 -52.03
CA THR A 6 0.64 34.88 -52.33
C THR A 6 0.10 34.21 -51.05
N GLU A 7 -1.22 34.05 -50.95
CA GLU A 7 -1.86 33.22 -49.92
C GLU A 7 -1.37 31.77 -50.04
N ALA A 8 -0.62 31.34 -49.05
CA ALA A 8 -0.11 29.97 -48.96
C ALA A 8 -1.28 29.01 -48.76
N LYS A 9 -1.55 28.10 -49.70
CA LYS A 9 -2.53 27.03 -49.59
C LYS A 9 -2.19 26.16 -48.35
N PRO A 10 -3.17 25.87 -47.45
CA PRO A 10 -2.92 25.08 -46.27
C PRO A 10 -2.42 23.68 -46.64
N LYS A 11 -1.35 23.21 -45.94
CA LYS A 11 -0.73 21.90 -46.18
C LYS A 11 -1.76 20.76 -46.07
N PRO A 12 -1.72 19.72 -46.92
CA PRO A 12 -2.72 18.64 -47.00
C PRO A 12 -2.97 17.91 -45.64
N ALA A 13 -1.97 17.78 -44.80
CA ALA A 13 -2.10 17.20 -43.45
C ALA A 13 -3.03 18.01 -42.50
N ARG A 14 -3.10 19.33 -42.63
CA ARG A 14 -3.97 20.20 -41.81
C ARG A 14 -5.44 20.10 -42.24
N ARG A 15 -5.72 19.85 -43.52
CA ARG A 15 -7.07 19.66 -44.06
C ARG A 15 -7.63 18.28 -43.67
N ALA A 16 -6.80 17.24 -43.71
CA ALA A 16 -7.16 15.89 -43.27
C ALA A 16 -7.47 15.82 -41.75
N ARG A 17 -6.65 16.48 -40.91
CA ARG A 17 -6.89 16.59 -39.45
C ARG A 17 -8.19 17.33 -39.12
N ARG A 18 -8.51 18.41 -39.85
CA ARG A 18 -9.78 19.11 -39.68
C ARG A 18 -10.99 18.26 -40.08
N GLY A 19 -10.86 17.44 -41.13
CA GLY A 19 -11.92 16.50 -41.53
C GLY A 19 -12.17 15.43 -40.48
N ALA A 20 -11.11 14.84 -39.92
CA ALA A 20 -11.20 13.86 -38.84
C ALA A 20 -11.86 14.45 -37.57
N ALA A 21 -11.43 15.65 -37.16
CA ALA A 21 -12.03 16.31 -36.00
C ALA A 21 -13.52 16.58 -36.14
N ALA A 22 -13.98 16.97 -37.35
CA ALA A 22 -15.40 17.20 -37.61
C ALA A 22 -16.23 15.90 -37.56
N GLU A 23 -15.67 14.78 -38.04
CA GLU A 23 -16.36 13.47 -37.92
C GLU A 23 -16.38 12.99 -36.48
N THR A 24 -15.27 13.12 -35.74
CA THR A 24 -15.18 12.85 -34.30
C THR A 24 -16.20 13.67 -33.51
N GLU A 25 -16.32 14.94 -33.78
CA GLU A 25 -17.32 15.81 -33.14
C GLU A 25 -18.76 15.33 -33.43
N LYS A 26 -19.04 14.94 -34.67
CA LYS A 26 -20.37 14.44 -35.07
C LYS A 26 -20.74 13.13 -34.31
N VAL A 27 -19.79 12.19 -34.20
CA VAL A 27 -19.99 10.95 -33.44
C VAL A 27 -20.24 11.25 -31.96
N ALA A 28 -19.40 12.09 -31.34
CA ALA A 28 -19.59 12.49 -29.94
C ALA A 28 -20.96 13.15 -29.72
N ARG A 29 -21.38 14.10 -30.57
CA ARG A 29 -22.70 14.71 -30.46
C ARG A 29 -23.82 13.71 -30.59
N ARG A 30 -23.75 12.75 -31.54
CA ARG A 30 -24.73 11.68 -31.69
C ARG A 30 -24.87 10.84 -30.43
N TYR A 31 -23.74 10.44 -29.83
CA TYR A 31 -23.71 9.64 -28.59
C TYR A 31 -24.35 10.39 -27.42
N PHE A 32 -23.93 11.64 -27.16
CA PHE A 32 -24.46 12.43 -26.05
C PHE A 32 -25.90 12.90 -26.26
N SER A 33 -26.34 13.10 -27.52
CA SER A 33 -27.76 13.35 -27.81
C SER A 33 -28.64 12.15 -27.47
N ALA A 34 -28.19 10.93 -27.85
CA ALA A 34 -28.89 9.70 -27.48
C ALA A 34 -28.91 9.51 -25.95
N ALA A 35 -27.80 9.82 -25.24
CA ALA A 35 -27.77 9.78 -23.79
C ALA A 35 -28.75 10.77 -23.12
N ALA A 36 -28.85 11.99 -23.64
CA ALA A 36 -29.80 13.01 -23.16
C ALA A 36 -31.26 12.60 -23.38
N GLU A 37 -31.53 11.88 -24.46
CA GLU A 37 -32.84 11.33 -24.81
C GLU A 37 -33.13 9.99 -24.10
N ARG A 38 -32.13 9.42 -23.39
CA ARG A 38 -32.15 8.09 -22.77
C ARG A 38 -32.38 6.97 -23.80
N ASP A 39 -31.96 7.20 -25.03
CA ASP A 39 -31.99 6.21 -26.11
C ASP A 39 -30.76 5.31 -26.04
N VAL A 40 -30.91 4.20 -25.29
CA VAL A 40 -29.81 3.24 -25.09
C VAL A 40 -29.35 2.61 -26.40
N GLU A 41 -30.28 2.30 -27.34
CA GLU A 41 -29.89 1.70 -28.61
C GLU A 41 -29.18 2.73 -29.53
N GLY A 42 -29.61 3.98 -29.48
CA GLY A 42 -28.91 5.09 -30.14
C GLY A 42 -27.49 5.28 -29.59
N MET A 43 -27.32 5.20 -28.29
CA MET A 43 -25.97 5.24 -27.66
C MET A 43 -25.11 4.06 -28.12
N VAL A 44 -25.62 2.84 -28.01
CA VAL A 44 -24.92 1.61 -28.38
C VAL A 44 -24.54 1.59 -29.87
N SER A 45 -25.38 2.15 -30.75
CA SER A 45 -25.11 2.26 -32.19
C SER A 45 -23.89 3.14 -32.52
N CYS A 46 -23.42 3.93 -31.57
CA CYS A 46 -22.22 4.75 -31.73
C CYS A 46 -20.93 3.98 -31.44
N TRP A 47 -21.02 2.78 -30.90
CA TRP A 47 -19.87 2.00 -30.43
C TRP A 47 -19.46 0.90 -31.42
N ARG A 48 -18.15 0.74 -31.60
CA ARG A 48 -17.57 -0.45 -32.22
C ARG A 48 -17.72 -1.66 -31.29
N ALA A 49 -18.05 -2.81 -31.84
CA ALA A 49 -18.04 -4.07 -31.10
C ALA A 49 -16.63 -4.32 -30.52
N GLY A 50 -16.55 -4.58 -29.21
CA GLY A 50 -15.31 -4.72 -28.48
C GLY A 50 -14.66 -3.40 -28.02
N GLY A 51 -15.30 -2.25 -28.29
CA GLY A 51 -14.89 -0.98 -27.71
C GLY A 51 -15.02 -0.96 -26.18
N VAL A 52 -14.23 -0.11 -25.51
CA VAL A 52 -14.18 -0.07 -24.04
C VAL A 52 -14.65 1.28 -23.52
N ASP A 53 -15.70 1.28 -22.73
CA ASP A 53 -16.14 2.43 -21.92
C ASP A 53 -15.60 2.25 -20.50
N ARG A 54 -14.54 2.99 -20.16
CA ARG A 54 -13.89 2.92 -18.85
C ARG A 54 -14.42 4.01 -17.94
N MET A 55 -15.21 3.62 -16.94
CA MET A 55 -15.56 4.47 -15.82
C MET A 55 -14.37 4.52 -14.86
N VAL A 56 -13.65 5.63 -14.86
CA VAL A 56 -12.38 5.75 -14.14
C VAL A 56 -12.60 5.62 -12.63
N GLY A 57 -11.88 4.64 -12.03
CA GLY A 57 -12.02 4.31 -10.60
C GLY A 57 -13.10 3.28 -10.27
N ARG A 58 -13.91 2.82 -11.25
CA ARG A 58 -15.05 1.94 -11.01
C ARG A 58 -15.05 0.66 -11.84
N ALA A 59 -15.22 0.76 -13.15
CA ALA A 59 -15.39 -0.41 -14.03
C ALA A 59 -14.94 -0.11 -15.46
N ALA A 60 -14.76 -1.17 -16.24
CA ALA A 60 -14.64 -1.10 -17.70
C ALA A 60 -15.78 -1.90 -18.32
N LEU A 61 -16.58 -1.24 -19.15
CA LEU A 61 -17.72 -1.83 -19.83
C LEU A 61 -17.31 -2.18 -21.26
N LEU A 62 -17.58 -3.42 -21.68
CA LEU A 62 -17.29 -3.86 -23.04
C LEU A 62 -18.51 -3.59 -23.93
N ALA A 63 -18.33 -2.75 -24.94
CA ALA A 63 -19.40 -2.45 -25.91
C ALA A 63 -19.64 -3.63 -26.88
N PRO A 64 -20.88 -3.86 -27.31
CA PRO A 64 -22.08 -3.06 -27.02
C PRO A 64 -22.78 -3.47 -25.70
N GLU A 65 -22.67 -4.74 -25.25
CA GLU A 65 -23.52 -5.30 -24.21
C GLU A 65 -23.29 -4.68 -22.83
N GLY A 66 -22.02 -4.42 -22.45
CA GLY A 66 -21.69 -3.80 -21.17
C GLY A 66 -22.23 -2.37 -21.08
N VAL A 67 -22.10 -1.59 -22.15
CA VAL A 67 -22.65 -0.22 -22.23
C VAL A 67 -24.17 -0.27 -22.14
N ARG A 68 -24.82 -1.17 -22.91
CA ARG A 68 -26.29 -1.35 -22.89
C ARG A 68 -26.78 -1.66 -21.49
N GLY A 69 -26.20 -2.68 -20.84
CA GLY A 69 -26.61 -3.11 -19.50
C GLY A 69 -26.52 -1.98 -18.49
N TYR A 70 -25.40 -1.29 -18.47
CA TYR A 70 -25.17 -0.18 -17.54
C TYR A 70 -26.20 0.96 -17.69
N PHE A 71 -26.47 1.41 -18.90
CA PHE A 71 -27.42 2.53 -19.12
C PHE A 71 -28.87 2.11 -18.93
N ILE A 72 -29.25 0.85 -19.20
CA ILE A 72 -30.56 0.31 -18.83
C ILE A 72 -30.76 0.40 -17.30
N GLU A 73 -29.78 -0.06 -16.52
CA GLU A 73 -29.83 -0.02 -15.05
C GLU A 73 -29.85 1.42 -14.52
N LEU A 74 -28.99 2.29 -15.05
CA LEU A 74 -28.94 3.69 -14.67
C LEU A 74 -30.28 4.41 -14.90
N PHE A 75 -30.88 4.26 -16.10
CA PHE A 75 -32.14 4.91 -16.42
C PHE A 75 -33.33 4.28 -15.72
N ALA A 76 -33.26 2.97 -15.38
CA ALA A 76 -34.26 2.34 -14.52
C ALA A 76 -34.18 2.87 -13.07
N ALA A 77 -32.99 3.11 -12.56
CA ALA A 77 -32.80 3.68 -11.22
C ALA A 77 -33.15 5.18 -11.15
N MET A 78 -32.95 5.91 -12.27
CA MET A 78 -33.13 7.35 -12.40
C MET A 78 -34.03 7.68 -13.57
N PRO A 79 -35.36 7.46 -13.48
CA PRO A 79 -36.29 7.55 -14.60
C PRO A 79 -36.48 8.96 -15.18
N ASP A 80 -36.12 9.99 -14.42
CA ASP A 80 -36.16 11.39 -14.86
C ASP A 80 -34.78 11.96 -15.21
N PHE A 81 -33.80 11.07 -15.49
CA PHE A 81 -32.43 11.44 -15.86
C PHE A 81 -32.42 12.44 -17.03
N ARG A 82 -31.68 13.53 -16.86
CA ARG A 82 -31.43 14.55 -17.87
C ARG A 82 -29.97 14.86 -17.93
N MET A 83 -29.44 15.02 -19.12
CA MET A 83 -28.04 15.36 -19.37
C MET A 83 -27.96 16.51 -20.36
N GLU A 84 -27.03 17.42 -20.13
CA GLU A 84 -26.72 18.53 -21.03
C GLU A 84 -25.21 18.58 -21.29
N VAL A 85 -24.83 18.70 -22.57
CA VAL A 85 -23.42 18.91 -22.94
C VAL A 85 -23.09 20.38 -22.73
N ALA A 86 -22.20 20.64 -21.78
CA ALA A 86 -21.74 21.99 -21.47
C ALA A 86 -20.62 22.44 -22.42
N GLU A 87 -19.75 21.52 -22.85
CA GLU A 87 -18.63 21.82 -23.75
C GLU A 87 -18.22 20.57 -24.51
N LEU A 88 -17.83 20.73 -25.76
CA LEU A 88 -17.27 19.69 -26.62
C LEU A 88 -16.10 20.22 -27.40
N ILE A 89 -14.95 19.58 -27.28
CA ILE A 89 -13.71 19.90 -28.01
C ILE A 89 -13.28 18.63 -28.75
N ALA A 90 -13.07 18.73 -30.07
CA ALA A 90 -12.59 17.63 -30.89
C ALA A 90 -11.28 17.98 -31.60
N GLU A 91 -10.30 17.07 -31.54
CA GLU A 91 -9.05 17.18 -32.29
C GLU A 91 -8.62 15.80 -32.83
N GLY A 92 -8.50 15.71 -34.14
CA GLY A 92 -8.17 14.46 -34.82
C GLY A 92 -9.22 13.38 -34.53
N ASP A 93 -8.82 12.27 -33.93
CA ASP A 93 -9.63 11.11 -33.53
C ASP A 93 -10.14 11.18 -32.09
N ARG A 94 -9.93 12.30 -31.38
CA ARG A 94 -10.31 12.45 -29.97
C ARG A 94 -11.32 13.55 -29.75
N ALA A 95 -12.25 13.33 -28.82
CA ALA A 95 -13.14 14.36 -28.31
C ALA A 95 -13.12 14.36 -26.76
N VAL A 96 -13.19 15.56 -26.20
CA VAL A 96 -13.43 15.78 -24.78
C VAL A 96 -14.79 16.43 -24.65
N VAL A 97 -15.67 15.82 -23.86
CA VAL A 97 -17.04 16.29 -23.64
C VAL A 97 -17.27 16.50 -22.15
N ARG A 98 -17.51 17.74 -21.74
CA ARG A 98 -17.95 18.09 -20.40
C ARG A 98 -19.47 18.20 -20.40
N TRP A 99 -20.10 17.53 -19.46
CA TRP A 99 -21.55 17.47 -19.35
C TRP A 99 -22.01 17.61 -17.90
N THR A 100 -23.27 18.01 -17.74
CA THR A 100 -23.98 18.04 -16.45
C THR A 100 -25.18 17.12 -16.52
N ALA A 101 -25.55 16.52 -15.40
CA ALA A 101 -26.71 15.67 -15.30
C ALA A 101 -27.51 15.94 -14.04
N THR A 102 -28.82 15.80 -14.13
CA THR A 102 -29.76 15.82 -13.00
C THR A 102 -30.66 14.62 -13.05
N ALA A 103 -30.99 14.04 -11.88
CA ALA A 103 -31.90 12.92 -11.79
C ALA A 103 -32.48 12.79 -10.37
N THR A 104 -33.55 12.01 -10.24
CA THR A 104 -34.08 11.57 -8.95
C THR A 104 -33.89 10.07 -8.83
N PHE A 105 -33.19 9.62 -7.77
CA PHE A 105 -33.00 8.21 -7.49
C PHE A 105 -34.25 7.61 -6.86
N ALA A 106 -35.24 7.31 -7.70
CA ALA A 106 -36.60 6.91 -7.30
C ALA A 106 -37.18 5.74 -8.11
N GLY A 107 -36.45 5.21 -9.08
CA GLY A 107 -36.89 4.11 -9.94
C GLY A 107 -36.78 2.75 -9.27
N PRO A 108 -37.25 1.68 -9.94
CA PRO A 108 -37.20 0.31 -9.41
C PRO A 108 -35.79 -0.31 -9.41
N GLY A 109 -34.82 0.31 -10.11
CA GLY A 109 -33.43 -0.15 -10.17
C GLY A 109 -32.64 0.24 -8.94
N THR A 110 -31.49 -0.42 -8.74
CA THR A 110 -30.50 -0.08 -7.72
C THR A 110 -29.25 0.46 -8.38
N ILE A 111 -28.43 1.23 -7.64
CA ILE A 111 -27.09 1.63 -8.07
C ILE A 111 -26.10 1.05 -7.07
N ASP A 112 -25.20 0.17 -7.52
CA ASP A 112 -24.24 -0.56 -6.67
C ASP A 112 -24.89 -1.26 -5.47
N GLY A 113 -26.12 -1.79 -5.67
CA GLY A 113 -26.90 -2.45 -4.62
C GLY A 113 -27.59 -1.48 -3.65
N VAL A 114 -27.43 -0.17 -3.82
CA VAL A 114 -28.14 0.84 -3.02
C VAL A 114 -29.58 0.96 -3.50
N GLN A 115 -30.52 0.87 -2.55
CA GLN A 115 -31.95 1.05 -2.81
C GLN A 115 -32.28 2.52 -3.08
N PRO A 116 -33.31 2.80 -3.91
CA PRO A 116 -33.75 4.16 -4.19
C PRO A 116 -34.07 4.94 -2.91
N THR A 117 -33.48 6.14 -2.80
CA THR A 117 -33.63 7.03 -1.63
C THR A 117 -34.68 8.11 -1.86
N GLY A 118 -35.12 8.33 -3.09
CA GLY A 118 -35.94 9.49 -3.48
C GLY A 118 -35.13 10.78 -3.58
N SER A 119 -33.82 10.72 -3.41
CA SER A 119 -32.98 11.91 -3.44
C SER A 119 -32.80 12.42 -4.88
N ARG A 120 -32.88 13.74 -5.03
CA ARG A 120 -32.46 14.41 -6.26
C ARG A 120 -30.95 14.56 -6.27
N VAL A 121 -30.31 14.25 -7.39
CA VAL A 121 -28.87 14.39 -7.61
C VAL A 121 -28.62 15.35 -8.79
N GLU A 122 -27.57 16.12 -8.65
CA GLU A 122 -27.00 16.97 -9.68
C GLU A 122 -25.49 16.78 -9.70
N PHE A 123 -24.93 16.41 -10.84
CA PHE A 123 -23.53 16.07 -10.96
C PHE A 123 -23.00 16.38 -12.35
N GLU A 124 -21.70 16.40 -12.49
CA GLU A 124 -21.01 16.63 -13.75
C GLU A 124 -19.98 15.55 -14.03
N GLY A 125 -19.57 15.46 -15.29
CA GLY A 125 -18.55 14.55 -15.71
C GLY A 125 -17.84 15.04 -16.96
N ILE A 126 -16.75 14.36 -17.26
CA ILE A 126 -15.93 14.56 -18.45
C ILE A 126 -15.69 13.20 -19.09
N ASP A 127 -15.98 13.09 -20.36
CA ASP A 127 -15.67 11.92 -21.18
C ASP A 127 -14.56 12.28 -22.16
N VAL A 128 -13.60 11.36 -22.30
CA VAL A 128 -12.51 11.44 -23.28
C VAL A 128 -12.66 10.32 -24.27
N LEU A 129 -13.27 10.63 -25.40
CA LEU A 129 -13.58 9.68 -26.47
C LEU A 129 -12.42 9.50 -27.44
N ARG A 130 -12.21 8.29 -27.91
CA ARG A 130 -11.46 7.98 -29.13
C ARG A 130 -12.40 7.38 -30.15
N VAL A 131 -12.39 7.97 -31.34
CA VAL A 131 -13.26 7.63 -32.46
C VAL A 131 -12.44 7.14 -33.64
N GLU A 132 -12.80 6.04 -34.25
CA GLU A 132 -12.21 5.54 -35.48
C GLU A 132 -13.30 5.33 -36.52
N GLY A 133 -13.20 6.07 -37.62
CA GLY A 133 -14.31 6.16 -38.61
C GLY A 133 -15.48 6.89 -37.98
N ASP A 134 -16.63 6.24 -37.93
CA ASP A 134 -17.88 6.74 -37.35
C ASP A 134 -18.30 6.06 -36.04
N GLU A 135 -17.35 5.36 -35.38
CA GLU A 135 -17.57 4.56 -34.17
C GLU A 135 -16.62 4.95 -33.04
N ILE A 136 -17.13 4.93 -31.80
CA ILE A 136 -16.36 5.06 -30.59
C ILE A 136 -15.66 3.72 -30.32
N VAL A 137 -14.34 3.77 -30.11
CA VAL A 137 -13.52 2.60 -29.78
C VAL A 137 -13.06 2.60 -28.34
N HIS A 138 -13.00 3.77 -27.71
CA HIS A 138 -12.63 3.92 -26.32
C HIS A 138 -13.25 5.18 -25.72
N ASN A 139 -13.65 5.12 -24.47
CA ASN A 139 -14.03 6.26 -23.66
C ASN A 139 -13.41 6.13 -22.26
N ASP A 140 -12.91 7.24 -21.72
CA ASP A 140 -12.58 7.40 -20.31
C ASP A 140 -13.60 8.38 -19.71
N ALA A 141 -14.54 7.86 -18.92
CA ALA A 141 -15.57 8.64 -18.24
C ALA A 141 -15.15 8.96 -16.82
N PHE A 142 -15.07 10.24 -16.48
CA PHE A 142 -14.80 10.78 -15.16
C PHE A 142 -16.08 11.43 -14.62
N VAL A 143 -16.58 10.92 -13.50
CA VAL A 143 -17.79 11.42 -12.84
C VAL A 143 -17.46 11.83 -11.41
N ASP A 144 -18.04 12.93 -10.91
CA ASP A 144 -17.95 13.32 -9.50
C ASP A 144 -18.83 12.44 -8.61
N GLU A 145 -18.38 11.20 -8.40
CA GLU A 145 -19.05 10.22 -7.56
C GLU A 145 -19.14 10.66 -6.09
N THR A 146 -18.22 11.51 -5.64
CA THR A 146 -18.24 12.02 -4.26
C THR A 146 -19.45 12.91 -4.00
N THR A 147 -19.73 13.80 -4.95
CA THR A 147 -20.92 14.67 -4.88
C THR A 147 -22.19 13.83 -4.96
N VAL A 148 -22.28 12.88 -5.89
CA VAL A 148 -23.43 11.96 -5.99
C VAL A 148 -23.63 11.19 -4.67
N SER A 149 -22.57 10.58 -4.11
CA SER A 149 -22.67 9.84 -2.85
C SER A 149 -23.13 10.68 -1.68
N ARG A 150 -22.71 11.96 -1.61
CA ARG A 150 -23.20 12.89 -0.58
C ARG A 150 -24.68 13.24 -0.74
N GLN A 151 -25.10 13.50 -1.98
CA GLN A 151 -26.50 13.82 -2.29
C GLN A 151 -27.45 12.64 -2.06
N LEU A 152 -26.95 11.42 -2.30
CA LEU A 152 -27.68 10.19 -1.98
C LEU A 152 -27.71 9.87 -0.47
N GLY A 153 -26.90 10.55 0.35
CA GLY A 153 -26.81 10.31 1.80
C GLY A 153 -25.86 9.14 2.16
N LEU A 154 -25.11 8.59 1.20
CA LEU A 154 -24.11 7.52 1.43
C LEU A 154 -22.87 8.08 2.13
N LEU A 155 -22.53 9.32 1.88
CA LEU A 155 -21.48 10.08 2.57
C LEU A 155 -22.10 11.26 3.32
N PRO A 156 -21.52 11.64 4.46
CA PRO A 156 -21.96 12.83 5.17
C PRO A 156 -21.79 14.09 4.30
N ALA A 157 -22.72 15.02 4.43
CA ALA A 157 -22.60 16.33 3.80
C ALA A 157 -21.31 17.04 4.26
N GLU A 158 -20.70 17.79 3.36
CA GLU A 158 -19.48 18.56 3.64
C GLU A 158 -19.72 19.56 4.77
N GLY A 159 -18.77 19.63 5.72
CA GLY A 159 -18.89 20.49 6.91
C GLY A 159 -19.92 20.02 7.95
N SER A 160 -20.64 18.92 7.73
CA SER A 160 -21.63 18.40 8.70
C SER A 160 -20.96 17.92 9.98
N SER A 161 -21.71 17.92 11.08
CA SER A 161 -21.23 17.40 12.37
C SER A 161 -20.77 15.93 12.28
N THR A 162 -21.40 15.14 11.43
CA THR A 162 -21.02 13.73 11.18
C THR A 162 -19.68 13.65 10.48
N GLN A 163 -19.44 14.42 9.42
CA GLN A 163 -18.12 14.47 8.75
C GLN A 163 -17.03 14.92 9.73
N LEU A 164 -17.29 15.98 10.51
CA LEU A 164 -16.34 16.48 11.49
C LEU A 164 -16.00 15.42 12.56
N ARG A 165 -16.99 14.65 13.03
CA ARG A 165 -16.77 13.54 13.98
C ARG A 165 -15.92 12.41 13.35
N ILE A 166 -16.21 12.01 12.11
CA ILE A 166 -15.42 11.00 11.39
C ILE A 166 -13.98 11.49 11.24
N THR A 167 -13.78 12.73 10.77
CA THR A 167 -12.46 13.34 10.64
C THR A 167 -11.72 13.42 11.98
N ALA A 168 -12.40 13.80 13.05
CA ALA A 168 -11.83 13.84 14.39
C ALA A 168 -11.42 12.45 14.89
N ALA A 169 -12.21 11.42 14.60
CA ALA A 169 -11.88 10.03 14.93
C ALA A 169 -10.63 9.55 14.18
N PHE A 170 -10.54 9.82 12.87
CA PHE A 170 -9.34 9.54 12.07
C PHE A 170 -8.09 10.26 12.60
N ASN A 171 -8.23 11.56 12.90
CA ASN A 171 -7.14 12.36 13.45
C ASN A 171 -6.70 11.88 14.83
N THR A 172 -7.64 11.40 15.66
CA THR A 172 -7.34 10.81 16.96
C THR A 172 -6.57 9.51 16.80
N ARG A 173 -7.02 8.61 15.91
CA ARG A 173 -6.30 7.38 15.57
C ARG A 173 -4.88 7.67 15.08
N THR A 174 -4.72 8.65 14.20
CA THR A 174 -3.40 9.07 13.69
C THR A 174 -2.50 9.61 14.83
N ARG A 175 -3.07 10.40 15.75
CA ARG A 175 -2.33 10.92 16.93
C ARG A 175 -1.89 9.80 17.88
N ILE A 176 -2.75 8.80 18.11
CA ILE A 176 -2.41 7.62 18.90
C ILE A 176 -1.30 6.82 18.21
N ALA A 177 -1.43 6.56 16.91
CA ALA A 177 -0.41 5.85 16.14
C ALA A 177 0.97 6.56 16.21
N ARG A 178 1.00 7.89 16.20
CA ARG A 178 2.23 8.67 16.36
C ARG A 178 2.87 8.56 17.76
N ARG A 179 2.12 8.13 18.79
CA ARG A 179 2.64 7.90 20.14
C ARG A 179 3.14 6.47 20.34
N ILE A 180 2.76 5.55 19.47
CA ILE A 180 3.15 4.13 19.52
C ILE A 180 4.61 3.95 19.13
N ALA A 181 5.16 4.82 18.26
CA ALA A 181 6.56 4.77 17.85
C ALA A 181 7.21 6.16 17.91
N ASP A 182 8.53 6.16 18.06
CA ASP A 182 9.33 7.37 18.03
C ASP A 182 9.52 7.90 16.60
N ARG A 183 10.12 9.07 16.47
CA ARG A 183 10.56 9.55 15.16
C ARG A 183 11.80 8.76 14.72
N PRO A 184 12.06 8.65 13.40
CA PRO A 184 13.32 8.09 12.93
C PRO A 184 14.52 8.81 13.56
N GLU A 185 15.42 8.06 14.16
CA GLU A 185 16.70 8.50 14.72
C GLU A 185 17.81 7.91 13.84
N GLU A 186 18.71 8.72 13.34
CA GLU A 186 19.86 8.25 12.57
C GLU A 186 20.90 7.65 13.50
N ILE A 187 21.26 6.38 13.28
CA ILE A 187 22.19 5.61 14.12
C ILE A 187 23.54 5.35 13.45
N ALA A 188 23.58 5.50 12.14
CA ALA A 188 24.76 5.46 11.31
C ALA A 188 24.44 6.14 9.99
N GLU A 189 25.44 6.44 9.17
CA GLU A 189 25.23 7.05 7.86
C GLU A 189 24.26 6.26 7.01
N GLY A 190 23.12 6.88 6.66
CA GLY A 190 22.07 6.28 5.87
C GLY A 190 21.27 5.16 6.57
N VAL A 191 21.35 5.08 7.89
CA VAL A 191 20.61 4.07 8.68
C VAL A 191 19.86 4.74 9.83
N TRP A 192 18.57 4.50 9.92
CA TRP A 192 17.69 5.04 10.97
C TRP A 192 17.00 3.91 11.72
N ILE A 193 16.71 4.18 13.00
CA ILE A 193 15.88 3.33 13.85
C ILE A 193 14.58 4.04 14.20
N VAL A 194 13.49 3.27 14.26
CA VAL A 194 12.21 3.67 14.86
C VAL A 194 11.90 2.68 15.97
N ARG A 195 11.91 3.16 17.21
CA ARG A 195 11.50 2.38 18.38
C ARG A 195 10.00 2.53 18.60
N GLY A 196 9.29 1.42 18.80
CA GLY A 196 7.85 1.47 18.98
C GLY A 196 7.26 0.26 19.65
N GLY A 197 5.94 0.17 19.61
CA GLY A 197 5.16 -0.97 20.09
C GLY A 197 4.34 -0.72 21.34
N PHE A 198 3.64 -1.76 21.75
CA PHE A 198 2.76 -1.77 22.92
C PHE A 198 2.92 -3.12 23.65
N PRO A 199 2.94 -3.12 24.99
CA PRO A 199 2.69 -2.04 25.94
C PRO A 199 3.86 -1.08 26.14
N ARG A 200 5.05 -1.39 25.63
CA ARG A 200 6.26 -0.56 25.70
C ARG A 200 6.86 -0.39 24.31
N LYS A 201 7.63 0.67 24.08
CA LYS A 201 8.41 0.90 22.86
C LYS A 201 9.68 0.03 22.88
N ALA A 202 9.49 -1.27 22.75
CA ALA A 202 10.54 -2.27 22.87
C ALA A 202 10.90 -2.95 21.54
N PHE A 203 10.23 -2.57 20.45
CA PHE A 203 10.45 -3.14 19.12
C PHE A 203 11.19 -2.14 18.24
N ASN A 204 12.23 -2.60 17.61
CA ASN A 204 13.10 -1.83 16.73
C ASN A 204 12.76 -2.14 15.26
N VAL A 205 12.55 -1.09 14.49
CA VAL A 205 12.40 -1.16 13.03
C VAL A 205 13.50 -0.29 12.43
N TYR A 206 14.21 -0.81 11.46
CA TYR A 206 15.32 -0.11 10.84
C TYR A 206 14.98 0.33 9.43
N PHE A 207 15.56 1.43 9.00
CA PHE A 207 15.47 1.96 7.65
C PHE A 207 16.87 2.15 7.13
N VAL A 208 17.15 1.62 5.95
CA VAL A 208 18.45 1.70 5.27
C VAL A 208 18.27 2.46 3.96
N ARG A 209 19.11 3.45 3.68
CA ARG A 209 19.07 4.23 2.44
C ARG A 209 19.15 3.32 1.21
N ASP A 210 18.24 3.52 0.26
CA ASP A 210 18.16 2.78 -1.00
C ASP A 210 17.75 3.75 -2.12
N GLY A 211 18.74 4.32 -2.80
CA GLY A 211 18.52 5.42 -3.73
C GLY A 211 17.86 6.64 -3.07
N ASP A 212 16.76 7.11 -3.63
CA ASP A 212 15.99 8.24 -3.07
C ASP A 212 15.08 7.84 -1.91
N GLY A 213 14.88 6.53 -1.70
CA GLY A 213 14.04 5.96 -0.65
C GLY A 213 14.82 5.17 0.40
N VAL A 214 14.13 4.24 1.05
CA VAL A 214 14.69 3.37 2.08
C VAL A 214 14.14 1.94 1.98
N VAL A 215 14.98 0.95 2.23
CA VAL A 215 14.54 -0.40 2.63
C VAL A 215 14.14 -0.36 4.09
N MET A 216 13.01 -0.94 4.43
CA MET A 216 12.58 -1.15 5.82
C MET A 216 12.96 -2.56 6.26
N TYR A 217 13.78 -2.69 7.31
CA TYR A 217 14.18 -3.96 7.91
C TYR A 217 13.41 -4.17 9.21
N ASP A 218 12.60 -5.22 9.22
CA ASP A 218 11.47 -5.50 10.12
C ASP A 218 10.34 -4.45 10.04
N ALA A 219 9.19 -4.76 10.57
CA ALA A 219 8.01 -3.90 10.54
C ALA A 219 7.37 -3.68 11.92
N GLY A 220 7.92 -4.34 12.94
CA GLY A 220 7.40 -4.31 14.28
C GLY A 220 6.01 -4.96 14.39
N VAL A 221 5.26 -4.57 15.42
CA VAL A 221 3.91 -5.07 15.68
C VAL A 221 2.85 -4.33 14.83
N LYS A 222 1.67 -4.94 14.66
CA LYS A 222 0.54 -4.38 13.88
C LYS A 222 0.25 -2.91 14.19
N GLN A 223 0.32 -2.52 15.45
CA GLN A 223 0.05 -1.14 15.87
C GLN A 223 1.06 -0.13 15.32
N MET A 224 2.24 -0.57 14.91
CA MET A 224 3.29 0.29 14.35
C MET A 224 3.10 0.59 12.86
N THR A 225 2.22 -0.10 12.13
CA THR A 225 2.02 0.07 10.67
C THR A 225 2.00 1.52 10.22
N ASN A 226 1.14 2.35 10.81
CA ASN A 226 1.03 3.76 10.40
C ASN A 226 2.27 4.59 10.77
N ALA A 227 2.93 4.26 11.88
CA ALA A 227 4.10 4.98 12.35
C ALA A 227 5.31 4.71 11.45
N VAL A 228 5.55 3.44 11.09
CA VAL A 228 6.65 3.06 10.18
C VAL A 228 6.40 3.55 8.76
N ALA A 229 5.15 3.54 8.27
CA ALA A 229 4.79 4.14 6.99
C ALA A 229 5.11 5.65 6.95
N LEU A 230 4.75 6.39 8.00
CA LEU A 230 5.06 7.82 8.13
C LEU A 230 6.57 8.08 8.27
N ALA A 231 7.30 7.20 8.95
CA ALA A 231 8.76 7.27 9.07
C ALA A 231 9.41 7.10 7.70
N GLY A 232 9.05 6.03 6.98
CA GLY A 232 9.55 5.78 5.62
C GLY A 232 9.23 6.92 4.66
N ALA A 233 8.00 7.47 4.69
CA ALA A 233 7.62 8.60 3.85
C ALA A 233 8.52 9.85 4.09
N ARG A 234 8.96 10.09 5.33
CA ARG A 234 9.88 11.19 5.67
C ARG A 234 11.30 10.95 5.17
N LEU A 235 11.66 9.69 4.95
CA LEU A 235 12.99 9.28 4.48
C LEU A 235 13.05 9.07 2.96
N GLY A 236 12.02 9.48 2.21
CA GLY A 236 11.93 9.38 0.75
C GLY A 236 10.99 8.31 0.24
N GLY A 237 10.39 7.51 1.12
CA GLY A 237 9.48 6.41 0.79
C GLY A 237 10.11 5.03 1.02
N ILE A 238 9.27 4.03 1.35
CA ILE A 238 9.73 2.65 1.51
C ILE A 238 9.77 2.00 0.14
N THR A 239 10.93 1.53 -0.29
CA THR A 239 11.12 0.84 -1.58
C THR A 239 10.69 -0.63 -1.49
N ARG A 240 11.03 -1.30 -0.39
CA ARG A 240 10.64 -2.67 -0.06
C ARG A 240 10.77 -2.94 1.44
N VAL A 241 10.16 -4.02 1.89
CA VAL A 241 10.27 -4.53 3.26
C VAL A 241 11.16 -5.78 3.24
N VAL A 242 12.12 -5.85 4.14
CA VAL A 242 12.91 -7.03 4.43
C VAL A 242 12.59 -7.46 5.85
N LEU A 243 12.07 -8.65 6.05
CA LEU A 243 11.88 -9.20 7.39
C LEU A 243 13.10 -10.03 7.78
N SER A 244 13.59 -9.81 8.97
CA SER A 244 14.64 -10.63 9.57
C SER A 244 14.18 -12.08 9.75
N HIS A 245 12.93 -12.24 10.19
CA HIS A 245 12.21 -13.50 10.35
C HIS A 245 10.70 -13.24 10.45
N SER A 246 9.89 -14.27 10.57
CA SER A 246 8.44 -14.19 10.39
C SER A 246 7.63 -13.99 11.67
N HIS A 247 8.24 -13.88 12.86
CA HIS A 247 7.50 -13.67 14.09
C HIS A 247 6.63 -12.41 14.04
N VAL A 248 5.50 -12.47 14.74
CA VAL A 248 4.44 -11.45 14.64
C VAL A 248 4.84 -10.06 15.11
N ASP A 249 5.86 -9.95 15.92
CA ASP A 249 6.45 -8.69 16.39
C ASP A 249 7.50 -8.08 15.42
N HIS A 250 7.84 -8.79 14.37
CA HIS A 250 8.67 -8.33 13.26
C HIS A 250 7.87 -8.15 11.98
N ARG A 251 6.94 -9.06 11.64
CA ARG A 251 6.10 -8.95 10.45
C ARG A 251 4.79 -8.18 10.66
N GLY A 252 4.35 -8.01 11.91
CA GLY A 252 2.98 -7.55 12.24
C GLY A 252 2.59 -6.23 11.59
N GLY A 253 3.51 -5.30 11.45
CA GLY A 253 3.28 -4.02 10.76
C GLY A 253 3.23 -4.14 9.23
N ALA A 254 3.90 -5.14 8.65
CA ALA A 254 4.05 -5.27 7.20
C ALA A 254 2.73 -5.58 6.48
N ALA A 255 1.87 -6.41 7.07
CA ALA A 255 0.57 -6.78 6.49
C ALA A 255 -0.34 -5.58 6.19
N GLY A 256 -0.14 -4.45 6.87
CA GLY A 256 -0.87 -3.20 6.63
C GLY A 256 -0.25 -2.28 5.58
N LEU A 257 0.93 -2.60 5.05
CA LEU A 257 1.68 -1.81 4.08
C LEU A 257 1.44 -2.33 2.65
N ARG A 258 0.22 -2.14 2.18
CA ARG A 258 -0.22 -2.67 0.87
C ARG A 258 0.63 -2.11 -0.28
N GLY A 259 0.96 -2.98 -1.24
CA GLY A 259 1.69 -2.62 -2.45
C GLY A 259 3.21 -2.57 -2.27
N LEU A 260 3.74 -2.85 -1.07
CA LEU A 260 5.17 -2.99 -0.84
C LEU A 260 5.56 -4.48 -0.91
N GLY A 261 6.60 -4.78 -1.70
CA GLY A 261 7.15 -6.14 -1.77
C GLY A 261 7.83 -6.52 -0.45
N VAL A 262 7.44 -7.67 0.11
CA VAL A 262 8.06 -8.23 1.32
C VAL A 262 9.08 -9.30 0.91
N HIS A 263 10.29 -9.18 1.43
CA HIS A 263 11.38 -10.11 1.18
C HIS A 263 11.78 -10.77 2.50
N VAL A 264 12.03 -12.06 2.47
CA VAL A 264 12.39 -12.88 3.64
C VAL A 264 13.47 -13.89 3.23
N HIS A 265 14.15 -14.51 4.19
CA HIS A 265 14.95 -15.70 3.89
C HIS A 265 14.06 -16.81 3.31
N GLU A 266 14.61 -17.66 2.42
CA GLU A 266 13.81 -18.73 1.79
C GLU A 266 13.15 -19.66 2.80
N ASP A 267 13.81 -19.95 3.94
CA ASP A 267 13.29 -20.80 5.01
C ASP A 267 12.17 -20.13 5.85
N GLU A 268 11.96 -18.81 5.68
CA GLU A 268 10.89 -18.03 6.34
C GLU A 268 9.65 -17.83 5.46
N ALA A 269 9.73 -18.13 4.17
CA ALA A 269 8.66 -17.79 3.23
C ALA A 269 7.32 -18.43 3.59
N ALA A 270 7.33 -19.69 4.04
CA ALA A 270 6.12 -20.40 4.47
C ALA A 270 5.54 -19.78 5.76
N ASP A 271 6.38 -19.45 6.73
CA ASP A 271 5.97 -18.86 8.00
C ASP A 271 5.46 -17.42 7.82
N ALA A 272 6.08 -16.63 6.93
CA ALA A 272 5.64 -15.28 6.61
C ALA A 272 4.23 -15.28 5.99
N GLN A 273 3.93 -16.25 5.14
CA GLN A 273 2.62 -16.46 4.51
C GLN A 273 1.66 -17.28 5.38
N GLY A 274 2.13 -17.79 6.50
CA GLY A 274 1.41 -18.67 7.42
C GLY A 274 1.22 -18.09 8.81
N ASP A 275 1.58 -18.89 9.81
CA ASP A 275 1.34 -18.61 11.24
C ASP A 275 2.44 -17.77 11.91
N GLY A 276 3.48 -17.40 11.19
CA GLY A 276 4.60 -16.63 11.74
C GLY A 276 5.49 -17.42 12.67
N GLY A 277 5.77 -18.68 12.34
CA GLY A 277 6.66 -19.54 13.13
C GLY A 277 6.10 -20.03 14.47
N GLN A 278 4.79 -19.92 14.66
CA GLN A 278 4.15 -20.28 15.93
C GLN A 278 4.22 -21.77 16.24
N HIS A 279 4.30 -22.59 15.22
CA HIS A 279 4.30 -24.03 15.33
C HIS A 279 5.52 -24.60 16.08
N TYR A 280 6.63 -23.85 16.18
CA TYR A 280 7.81 -24.25 16.95
C TYR A 280 7.95 -23.52 18.30
N ALA A 281 7.09 -22.55 18.63
CA ALA A 281 7.13 -21.87 19.93
C ALA A 281 6.62 -22.81 21.07
N ASP A 282 7.44 -22.98 22.09
CA ASP A 282 7.11 -23.79 23.27
C ASP A 282 6.97 -22.92 24.52
N LEU A 283 5.76 -22.41 24.73
CA LEU A 283 5.46 -21.54 25.86
C LEU A 283 5.60 -22.26 27.23
N ALA A 284 5.70 -23.59 27.27
CA ALA A 284 5.97 -24.30 28.51
C ALA A 284 7.39 -24.02 29.06
N LYS A 285 8.31 -23.64 28.16
CA LYS A 285 9.69 -23.27 28.50
C LYS A 285 9.87 -21.76 28.78
N VAL A 286 8.77 -20.98 28.76
CA VAL A 286 8.78 -19.54 29.08
C VAL A 286 8.30 -19.35 30.53
N GLY A 287 8.97 -18.46 31.26
CA GLY A 287 8.63 -18.15 32.63
C GLY A 287 7.26 -17.48 32.83
N ILE A 288 6.72 -17.60 34.05
CA ILE A 288 5.53 -16.89 34.49
C ILE A 288 5.94 -15.44 34.91
N PRO A 289 5.24 -14.34 34.52
CA PRO A 289 3.91 -14.25 33.90
C PRO A 289 3.90 -14.23 32.37
N ALA A 290 5.06 -14.16 31.70
CA ALA A 290 5.13 -14.00 30.22
C ALA A 290 4.34 -15.12 29.51
N ARG A 291 4.42 -16.35 29.97
CA ARG A 291 3.65 -17.49 29.46
C ARG A 291 2.13 -17.24 29.35
N TRP A 292 1.54 -16.55 30.33
CA TRP A 292 0.10 -16.25 30.36
C TRP A 292 -0.27 -15.03 29.51
N LEU A 293 0.60 -14.05 29.42
CA LEU A 293 0.36 -12.80 28.70
C LEU A 293 0.62 -12.95 27.18
N TYR A 294 1.63 -13.72 26.81
CA TYR A 294 2.12 -13.83 25.44
C TYR A 294 1.03 -14.21 24.42
N PRO A 295 0.13 -15.18 24.65
CA PRO A 295 -0.91 -15.51 23.66
C PRO A 295 -1.85 -14.35 23.33
N SER A 296 -2.13 -13.48 24.30
CA SER A 296 -2.97 -12.29 24.10
C SER A 296 -2.21 -11.15 23.41
N LEU A 297 -0.96 -10.91 23.83
CA LEU A 297 -0.09 -9.93 23.22
C LEU A 297 0.16 -10.28 21.75
N ARG A 298 0.53 -11.53 21.47
CA ARG A 298 0.75 -12.05 20.14
C ARG A 298 -0.44 -11.83 19.21
N ARG A 299 -1.67 -12.20 19.62
CA ARG A 299 -2.90 -11.93 18.84
C ARG A 299 -3.09 -10.44 18.57
N SER A 300 -2.71 -9.59 19.51
CA SER A 300 -2.77 -8.14 19.35
C SER A 300 -1.70 -7.63 18.37
N TRP A 301 -0.50 -8.22 18.38
CA TRP A 301 0.64 -7.80 17.55
C TRP A 301 0.54 -8.27 16.11
N ASP A 302 -0.13 -9.40 15.89
CA ASP A 302 -0.25 -10.01 14.56
C ASP A 302 -1.10 -9.18 13.60
N GLY A 303 -0.49 -8.77 12.50
CA GLY A 303 -1.16 -8.13 11.35
C GLY A 303 -1.77 -9.11 10.36
N GLY A 304 -1.47 -10.39 10.54
CA GLY A 304 -1.79 -11.47 9.60
C GLY A 304 -0.62 -11.84 8.69
N PRO A 305 -0.83 -12.82 7.82
CA PRO A 305 0.16 -13.24 6.83
C PRO A 305 0.49 -12.12 5.84
N VAL A 306 1.70 -12.18 5.28
CA VAL A 306 2.19 -11.26 4.25
C VAL A 306 2.49 -12.00 2.96
N GLU A 307 2.27 -11.35 1.82
CA GLU A 307 2.68 -11.88 0.52
C GLU A 307 4.18 -11.69 0.33
N VAL A 308 4.91 -12.80 0.08
CA VAL A 308 6.35 -12.79 -0.16
C VAL A 308 6.60 -12.48 -1.63
N ALA A 309 7.23 -11.33 -1.88
CA ALA A 309 7.60 -10.88 -3.24
C ALA A 309 8.95 -11.43 -3.71
N GLY A 310 9.81 -11.86 -2.79
CA GLY A 310 11.11 -12.43 -3.10
C GLY A 310 11.79 -13.04 -1.89
N THR A 311 12.74 -13.93 -2.13
CA THR A 311 13.54 -14.60 -1.09
C THR A 311 14.97 -14.11 -1.09
N LEU A 312 15.59 -14.17 0.08
CA LEU A 312 16.99 -13.79 0.33
C LEU A 312 17.77 -15.00 0.84
N ARG A 313 19.09 -14.96 0.64
CA ARG A 313 20.05 -15.96 1.09
C ARG A 313 21.30 -15.31 1.63
N GLU A 314 22.08 -16.08 2.35
CA GLU A 314 23.42 -15.68 2.80
C GLU A 314 24.23 -15.07 1.64
N GLY A 315 24.82 -13.90 1.88
CA GLY A 315 25.65 -13.18 0.90
C GLY A 315 24.90 -12.28 -0.07
N ASP A 316 23.55 -12.29 -0.08
CA ASP A 316 22.78 -11.34 -0.89
C ASP A 316 22.99 -9.89 -0.41
N ASP A 317 22.87 -8.93 -1.32
CA ASP A 317 22.94 -7.50 -1.01
C ASP A 317 21.55 -6.92 -0.74
N VAL A 318 21.47 -6.18 0.36
CA VAL A 318 20.30 -5.37 0.72
C VAL A 318 20.76 -3.93 0.97
N ALA A 319 20.67 -3.10 -0.03
CA ALA A 319 21.02 -1.67 0.05
C ALA A 319 22.43 -1.42 0.63
N GLY A 320 23.42 -2.19 0.19
CA GLY A 320 24.82 -2.13 0.62
C GLY A 320 25.14 -2.88 1.91
N PHE A 321 24.20 -3.65 2.42
CA PHE A 321 24.40 -4.60 3.51
C PHE A 321 24.39 -6.03 2.98
N GLU A 322 25.33 -6.85 3.42
CA GLU A 322 25.36 -8.28 3.20
C GLU A 322 24.36 -9.01 4.12
N VAL A 323 23.60 -9.92 3.58
CA VAL A 323 22.72 -10.82 4.35
C VAL A 323 23.53 -11.89 5.04
N ILE A 324 23.44 -11.98 6.35
CA ILE A 324 24.06 -13.03 7.17
C ILE A 324 22.97 -13.92 7.73
N HIS A 325 22.96 -15.19 7.38
CA HIS A 325 22.02 -16.18 7.88
C HIS A 325 22.42 -16.64 9.30
N LEU A 326 21.52 -16.44 10.26
CA LEU A 326 21.73 -16.71 11.70
C LEU A 326 20.62 -17.62 12.26
N PRO A 327 20.45 -18.84 11.76
CA PRO A 327 19.36 -19.72 12.15
C PRO A 327 19.43 -20.13 13.63
N GLY A 328 18.27 -20.53 14.18
CA GLY A 328 18.16 -21.09 15.52
C GLY A 328 17.04 -20.45 16.35
N HIS A 329 16.91 -19.12 16.38
CA HIS A 329 15.71 -18.46 16.90
C HIS A 329 14.54 -18.74 15.94
N ALA A 330 14.73 -18.46 14.70
CA ALA A 330 13.87 -18.85 13.58
C ALA A 330 14.72 -19.58 12.53
N PRO A 331 14.13 -20.43 11.65
CA PRO A 331 14.88 -21.21 10.67
C PRO A 331 15.64 -20.33 9.69
N GLY A 332 15.06 -19.23 9.26
CA GLY A 332 15.62 -18.29 8.29
C GLY A 332 15.94 -16.92 8.89
N LEU A 333 16.23 -16.82 10.18
CA LEU A 333 16.66 -15.54 10.75
C LEU A 333 17.87 -15.01 10.00
N ILE A 334 17.80 -13.77 9.50
CA ILE A 334 18.90 -13.06 8.86
C ILE A 334 19.27 -11.79 9.63
N ALA A 335 20.54 -11.43 9.53
CA ALA A 335 21.06 -10.10 9.90
C ALA A 335 21.50 -9.36 8.64
N LEU A 336 21.58 -8.03 8.74
CA LEU A 336 22.18 -7.17 7.73
C LEU A 336 23.53 -6.67 8.25
N TRP A 337 24.61 -6.95 7.53
CA TRP A 337 25.98 -6.61 7.89
C TRP A 337 26.59 -5.62 6.91
N ARG A 338 27.15 -4.53 7.43
CA ARG A 338 27.90 -3.55 6.63
C ARG A 338 29.36 -3.50 7.11
N ALA A 339 30.25 -4.07 6.29
CA ALA A 339 31.65 -4.22 6.66
C ALA A 339 32.40 -2.86 6.75
N ALA A 340 31.97 -1.84 5.99
CA ALA A 340 32.65 -0.55 5.92
C ALA A 340 32.75 0.14 7.28
N ASP A 341 31.73 0.07 8.12
CA ASP A 341 31.68 0.64 9.47
C ASP A 341 31.44 -0.42 10.55
N ARG A 342 31.45 -1.70 10.17
CA ARG A 342 31.22 -2.86 11.04
C ARG A 342 29.91 -2.76 11.81
N LEU A 343 28.85 -2.31 11.12
CA LEU A 343 27.49 -2.19 11.64
C LEU A 343 26.70 -3.46 11.35
N ALA A 344 26.08 -4.05 12.37
CA ALA A 344 25.19 -5.19 12.23
C ALA A 344 23.77 -4.87 12.73
N LEU A 345 22.76 -5.04 11.88
CA LEU A 345 21.35 -5.04 12.26
C LEU A 345 20.92 -6.50 12.38
N VAL A 346 20.73 -6.98 13.60
CA VAL A 346 20.76 -8.43 13.88
C VAL A 346 19.43 -9.00 14.37
N SER A 347 18.43 -8.14 14.54
CA SER A 347 17.11 -8.55 15.01
C SER A 347 17.20 -9.48 16.25
N ASP A 348 16.58 -10.64 16.23
CA ASP A 348 16.46 -11.55 17.35
C ASP A 348 17.57 -12.60 17.46
N ALA A 349 18.76 -12.31 16.89
CA ALA A 349 19.92 -13.15 17.14
C ALA A 349 20.30 -13.16 18.63
N PHE A 350 20.12 -12.02 19.31
CA PHE A 350 20.27 -11.88 20.75
C PHE A 350 19.32 -10.81 21.31
N TYR A 351 19.08 -10.84 22.61
CA TYR A 351 18.33 -9.81 23.34
C TYR A 351 19.23 -9.08 24.34
N THR A 352 19.01 -7.75 24.47
CA THR A 352 19.50 -6.92 25.58
C THR A 352 18.38 -6.61 26.58
N ALA A 353 17.33 -7.36 26.55
CA ALA A 353 16.19 -7.27 27.45
C ALA A 353 15.84 -8.64 28.06
N ASP A 354 15.40 -8.60 29.32
CA ASP A 354 14.73 -9.72 29.95
C ASP A 354 13.25 -9.67 29.56
N VAL A 355 12.89 -10.42 28.52
CA VAL A 355 11.51 -10.44 27.99
C VAL A 355 10.51 -11.07 28.95
N GLU A 356 10.95 -11.84 29.93
CA GLU A 356 10.10 -12.43 30.96
C GLU A 356 9.76 -11.41 32.05
N ARG A 357 10.70 -10.50 32.37
CA ARG A 357 10.54 -9.44 33.37
C ARG A 357 10.25 -8.07 32.78
N PHE A 358 10.34 -7.93 31.46
CA PHE A 358 10.15 -6.68 30.72
C PHE A 358 11.09 -5.54 31.17
N VAL A 359 12.37 -5.87 31.46
CA VAL A 359 13.41 -4.94 31.86
C VAL A 359 14.65 -5.10 30.98
N ALA A 360 15.50 -4.08 30.93
CA ALA A 360 16.81 -4.21 30.32
C ALA A 360 17.67 -5.24 31.06
N GLY A 361 18.53 -5.96 30.34
CA GLY A 361 19.39 -6.99 30.89
C GLY A 361 20.68 -7.16 30.08
N PRO A 362 21.60 -8.00 30.55
CA PRO A 362 22.79 -8.34 29.78
C PRO A 362 22.40 -9.06 28.48
N PRO A 363 23.28 -9.00 27.46
CA PRO A 363 23.03 -9.70 26.20
C PRO A 363 22.90 -11.21 26.45
N ARG A 364 21.92 -11.81 25.81
CA ARG A 364 21.60 -13.25 25.90
C ARG A 364 20.95 -13.77 24.64
N VAL A 365 21.10 -15.04 24.37
CA VAL A 365 20.31 -15.76 23.38
C VAL A 365 18.82 -15.73 23.81
N PRO A 366 17.84 -15.59 22.90
CA PRO A 366 16.43 -15.64 23.23
C PRO A 366 16.06 -16.87 24.07
N PRO A 367 15.05 -16.78 24.97
CA PRO A 367 14.60 -17.92 25.78
C PRO A 367 14.28 -19.16 24.93
N ALA A 368 14.59 -20.33 25.42
CA ALA A 368 14.43 -21.59 24.69
C ALA A 368 13.00 -21.87 24.21
N GLY A 369 11.99 -21.25 24.85
CA GLY A 369 10.59 -21.34 24.42
C GLY A 369 10.25 -20.54 23.17
N PHE A 370 11.12 -19.61 22.73
CA PHE A 370 10.98 -18.83 21.52
C PHE A 370 11.94 -19.24 20.40
N ASN A 371 12.87 -20.17 20.67
CA ASN A 371 13.82 -20.67 19.69
C ASN A 371 13.33 -21.97 19.07
N GLN A 372 13.51 -22.10 17.76
CA GLN A 372 13.39 -23.39 17.07
C GLN A 372 14.50 -24.35 17.55
N ASP A 373 15.74 -23.87 17.61
CA ASP A 373 16.92 -24.61 18.10
C ASP A 373 17.87 -23.67 18.86
N THR A 374 17.86 -23.77 20.19
CA THR A 374 18.72 -22.92 21.06
C THR A 374 20.22 -23.19 20.84
N LYS A 375 20.62 -24.42 20.53
CA LYS A 375 22.04 -24.74 20.25
C LYS A 375 22.52 -24.07 18.98
N GLN A 376 21.69 -24.10 17.94
CA GLN A 376 21.96 -23.42 16.68
C GLN A 376 21.96 -21.90 16.87
N ALA A 377 21.00 -21.33 17.63
CA ALA A 377 20.99 -19.89 17.95
C ALA A 377 22.31 -19.45 18.62
N ARG A 378 22.84 -20.23 19.57
CA ARG A 378 24.15 -19.95 20.17
C ARG A 378 25.30 -20.00 19.16
N ALA A 379 25.28 -20.95 18.21
CA ALA A 379 26.27 -21.02 17.13
C ALA A 379 26.18 -19.80 16.21
N SER A 380 24.97 -19.34 15.92
CA SER A 380 24.69 -18.13 15.13
C SER A 380 25.22 -16.85 15.83
N VAL A 381 25.06 -16.74 17.16
CA VAL A 381 25.64 -15.60 17.90
C VAL A 381 27.17 -15.63 17.86
N ARG A 382 27.81 -16.81 17.91
CA ARG A 382 29.27 -16.91 17.74
C ARG A 382 29.72 -16.58 16.31
N LYS A 383 28.94 -16.96 15.29
CA LYS A 383 29.16 -16.56 13.91
C LYS A 383 29.12 -15.01 13.78
N LEU A 384 28.13 -14.37 14.41
CA LEU A 384 28.03 -12.92 14.46
C LEU A 384 29.22 -12.28 15.18
N ALA A 385 29.69 -12.84 16.31
CA ALA A 385 30.85 -12.37 17.05
C ALA A 385 32.13 -12.40 16.21
N ALA A 386 32.27 -13.40 15.32
CA ALA A 386 33.41 -13.55 14.42
C ALA A 386 33.49 -12.47 13.34
N LEU A 387 32.41 -11.74 13.05
CA LEU A 387 32.40 -10.56 12.17
C LEU A 387 33.01 -9.33 12.85
N GLU A 388 33.26 -9.38 14.16
CA GLU A 388 33.81 -8.28 14.97
C GLU A 388 33.05 -6.95 14.81
N PRO A 389 31.72 -6.92 15.00
CA PRO A 389 30.93 -5.71 14.81
C PRO A 389 31.39 -4.60 15.77
N ALA A 390 31.41 -3.35 15.28
CA ALA A 390 31.60 -2.16 16.11
C ALA A 390 30.31 -1.81 16.88
N ALA A 391 29.16 -2.12 16.28
CA ALA A 391 27.85 -2.02 16.90
C ALA A 391 26.93 -3.11 16.37
N ALA A 392 26.13 -3.70 17.26
CA ALA A 392 25.13 -4.70 16.92
C ALA A 392 23.75 -4.29 17.45
N TRP A 393 22.78 -4.11 16.54
CA TRP A 393 21.46 -3.57 16.82
C TRP A 393 20.40 -4.68 16.78
N PRO A 394 19.82 -5.06 17.95
CA PRO A 394 18.84 -6.14 18.04
C PRO A 394 17.43 -5.70 17.65
N GLY A 395 16.52 -6.66 17.51
CA GLY A 395 15.09 -6.43 17.30
C GLY A 395 14.39 -5.78 18.51
N HIS A 396 14.99 -5.93 19.70
CA HIS A 396 14.44 -5.44 20.97
C HIS A 396 15.46 -4.71 21.82
N ALA A 397 15.01 -3.58 22.44
CA ALA A 397 15.78 -2.77 23.39
C ALA A 397 17.04 -2.11 22.75
N ASP A 398 18.15 -2.05 23.48
CA ASP A 398 19.32 -1.23 23.16
C ASP A 398 20.41 -2.02 22.44
N PRO A 399 21.27 -1.35 21.62
CA PRO A 399 22.36 -2.00 20.91
C PRO A 399 23.50 -2.42 21.81
N LEU A 400 24.34 -3.32 21.33
CA LEU A 400 25.68 -3.56 21.87
C LEU A 400 26.69 -2.62 21.21
N THR A 401 27.53 -2.02 22.03
CA THR A 401 28.66 -1.15 21.65
C THR A 401 29.87 -1.47 22.52
N GLY A 402 31.02 -0.94 22.17
CA GLY A 402 32.29 -1.18 22.89
C GLY A 402 32.88 -2.55 22.55
N ASP A 403 33.09 -3.42 23.52
CA ASP A 403 33.52 -4.82 23.30
C ASP A 403 32.35 -5.69 22.85
N VAL A 404 31.85 -5.45 21.66
CA VAL A 404 30.68 -6.18 21.11
C VAL A 404 30.98 -7.66 20.94
N ARG A 405 32.20 -8.02 20.49
CA ARG A 405 32.61 -9.41 20.33
C ARG A 405 32.56 -10.18 21.66
N GLY A 406 33.22 -9.64 22.69
CA GLY A 406 33.23 -10.32 24.01
C GLY A 406 31.83 -10.43 24.60
N GLN A 407 30.98 -9.42 24.43
CA GLN A 407 29.58 -9.45 24.88
C GLN A 407 28.76 -10.51 24.15
N LEU A 408 28.96 -10.70 22.83
CA LEU A 408 28.30 -11.74 22.04
C LEU A 408 28.78 -13.16 22.41
N GLU A 409 30.10 -13.34 22.60
CA GLU A 409 30.66 -14.61 23.05
C GLU A 409 30.09 -14.99 24.44
N GLN A 410 30.03 -14.03 25.37
CA GLN A 410 29.40 -14.23 26.68
C GLN A 410 27.89 -14.59 26.53
N ALA A 411 27.15 -13.90 25.66
CA ALA A 411 25.74 -14.19 25.41
C ALA A 411 25.51 -15.62 24.89
N ALA A 412 26.40 -16.10 24.02
CA ALA A 412 26.36 -17.46 23.48
C ALA A 412 26.65 -18.53 24.52
N ASP A 413 27.40 -18.22 25.58
CA ASP A 413 27.79 -19.16 26.64
C ASP A 413 26.81 -19.15 27.84
N THR A 414 26.01 -18.10 27.97
CA THR A 414 25.03 -18.00 29.07
C THR A 414 23.89 -19.01 28.85
N THR A 415 23.58 -19.79 29.90
CA THR A 415 22.52 -20.82 29.91
C THR A 415 21.16 -20.23 30.27
#